data_f67b1caa478321a2fe2e67ca97b7dd7c
#
_entry.id   f67b1caa478321a2fe2e67ca97b7dd7c
#
_cell.length_a   1.000
_cell.length_b   1.000
_cell.length_c   1.000
_cell.angle_alpha   90.00
_cell.angle_beta   90.00
_cell.angle_gamma   90.00
#
_symmetry.space_group_name_H-M   'P 1'
#
loop_
_entity.id
_entity.type
_entity.pdbx_description
1 polymer ?
#
loop_
_entity_poly.entity_id
_entity_poly.type
_entity_poly.pdbx_seq_one_letter_code
_entity_poly.pdbx_strand_id
1 'polypeptide(L)'
;MKLEDIKTPAYVCEEAKLKSNLNILNYVATESGAKVLCALKGFAFSPGMPLVSKMLNGATCSGLIEAKYAKEHGFREIHTYSPAFSDDDIDEVLSISHHVVFNSFAQWRRFAAKAKNSKASIGLRVNPNVSASPTDMYNPCGKYSRLGITKTNFEFNELDGIEGLHFHALCEESAQSLEIVLKAFEEQFGQIIPRMKWINFGGGHHITKAGYDIELLINLIKSFSQKYGVQVYIEPGEAVGWECGFLIASVLDIVDNEQKTCIIDASAECHMPDTILMPYRPKIRGQRVDGEFRYRFGGATCLAGDIVGAEAGEPIYSFDKPIDIGDRVIFEDQIHYTIVKNTTFNGVKLPSLAMMDESGNVTIWREFGYDDYAKRN
;
A
#
# COMPACT_ATOMS: atom_id res chain seq x y z
N MET A 1 -19.80 -17.64 -9.84
CA MET A 1 -21.11 -17.06 -9.48
C MET A 1 -21.22 -15.65 -10.01
N LYS A 2 -22.37 -15.03 -10.03
CA LYS A 2 -22.49 -13.61 -10.36
C LYS A 2 -22.26 -12.74 -9.12
N LEU A 3 -21.98 -11.44 -9.32
CA LEU A 3 -21.74 -10.52 -8.21
C LEU A 3 -22.94 -10.40 -7.26
N GLU A 4 -24.14 -10.49 -7.82
CA GLU A 4 -25.41 -10.50 -7.05
C GLU A 4 -25.58 -11.70 -6.12
N ASP A 5 -24.84 -12.78 -6.34
CA ASP A 5 -24.94 -14.02 -5.54
C ASP A 5 -23.89 -14.10 -4.42
N ILE A 6 -22.92 -13.17 -4.39
CA ILE A 6 -21.84 -13.20 -3.39
C ILE A 6 -22.38 -12.94 -1.98
N LYS A 7 -21.92 -13.71 -1.00
CA LYS A 7 -22.20 -13.42 0.41
C LYS A 7 -21.39 -12.21 0.88
N THR A 8 -22.05 -11.26 1.51
CA THR A 8 -21.45 -10.08 2.09
C THR A 8 -21.01 -10.32 3.55
N PRO A 9 -20.08 -9.52 4.09
CA PRO A 9 -19.26 -8.57 3.35
C PRO A 9 -18.16 -9.27 2.53
N ALA A 10 -17.75 -8.67 1.40
CA ALA A 10 -16.68 -9.21 0.57
C ALA A 10 -15.87 -8.11 -0.11
N TYR A 11 -14.55 -8.30 -0.17
CA TYR A 11 -13.68 -7.56 -1.08
C TYR A 11 -13.61 -8.28 -2.42
N VAL A 12 -13.84 -7.55 -3.48
CA VAL A 12 -13.82 -8.07 -4.85
C VAL A 12 -12.81 -7.30 -5.66
N CYS A 13 -11.81 -7.98 -6.19
CA CYS A 13 -10.87 -7.40 -7.14
C CYS A 13 -11.33 -7.70 -8.57
N GLU A 14 -11.33 -6.69 -9.43
CA GLU A 14 -11.61 -6.79 -10.86
C GLU A 14 -10.32 -7.09 -11.61
N GLU A 15 -10.16 -8.32 -12.08
CA GLU A 15 -8.92 -8.80 -12.72
C GLU A 15 -8.46 -7.91 -13.88
N ALA A 16 -9.41 -7.46 -14.72
CA ALA A 16 -9.11 -6.60 -15.86
C ALA A 16 -8.49 -5.27 -15.45
N LYS A 17 -8.99 -4.66 -14.38
CA LYS A 17 -8.45 -3.40 -13.84
C LYS A 17 -7.09 -3.59 -13.20
N LEU A 18 -6.91 -4.67 -12.43
CA LEU A 18 -5.59 -5.02 -11.87
C LEU A 18 -4.56 -5.23 -12.99
N LYS A 19 -4.91 -5.96 -14.06
CA LYS A 19 -4.05 -6.12 -15.25
C LYS A 19 -3.70 -4.78 -15.89
N SER A 20 -4.66 -3.86 -15.98
CA SER A 20 -4.44 -2.52 -16.53
C SER A 20 -3.39 -1.76 -15.72
N ASN A 21 -3.51 -1.73 -14.40
CA ASN A 21 -2.53 -1.10 -13.52
C ASN A 21 -1.14 -1.73 -13.67
N LEU A 22 -1.09 -3.05 -13.67
CA LEU A 22 0.18 -3.78 -13.84
C LEU A 22 0.83 -3.53 -15.20
N ASN A 23 0.07 -3.36 -16.27
CA ASN A 23 0.58 -2.98 -17.59
C ASN A 23 1.22 -1.59 -17.57
N ILE A 24 0.61 -0.60 -16.90
CA ILE A 24 1.20 0.73 -16.72
C ILE A 24 2.51 0.65 -15.95
N LEU A 25 2.53 -0.09 -14.85
CA LEU A 25 3.73 -0.26 -14.02
C LEU A 25 4.84 -0.99 -14.78
N ASN A 26 4.51 -2.01 -15.58
CA ASN A 26 5.46 -2.72 -16.42
C ASN A 26 5.98 -1.85 -17.57
N TYR A 27 5.15 -0.98 -18.13
CA TYR A 27 5.56 0.03 -19.12
C TYR A 27 6.62 0.96 -18.52
N VAL A 28 6.38 1.49 -17.32
CA VAL A 28 7.38 2.31 -16.60
C VAL A 28 8.68 1.53 -16.38
N ALA A 29 8.60 0.27 -15.93
CA ALA A 29 9.78 -0.57 -15.74
C ALA A 29 10.59 -0.75 -17.04
N THR A 30 9.90 -1.08 -18.12
CA THR A 30 10.52 -1.36 -19.43
C THR A 30 11.17 -0.11 -20.00
N GLU A 31 10.45 1.01 -20.02
CA GLU A 31 10.93 2.24 -20.63
C GLU A 31 12.01 2.92 -19.79
N SER A 32 11.89 2.92 -18.46
CA SER A 32 12.87 3.60 -17.60
C SER A 32 14.11 2.74 -17.28
N GLY A 33 14.01 1.41 -17.39
CA GLY A 33 15.02 0.48 -16.88
C GLY A 33 14.99 0.31 -15.36
N ALA A 34 14.02 0.91 -14.66
CA ALA A 34 13.82 0.68 -13.24
C ALA A 34 13.29 -0.73 -12.97
N LYS A 35 13.57 -1.24 -11.79
CA LYS A 35 12.85 -2.39 -11.25
C LYS A 35 11.69 -1.91 -10.39
N VAL A 36 10.49 -2.40 -10.70
CA VAL A 36 9.25 -2.05 -9.98
C VAL A 36 8.88 -3.16 -9.01
N LEU A 37 8.77 -2.82 -7.73
CA LEU A 37 8.46 -3.74 -6.63
C LEU A 37 7.07 -3.46 -6.09
N CYS A 38 6.26 -4.49 -5.93
CA CYS A 38 4.97 -4.37 -5.23
C CYS A 38 5.22 -4.11 -3.74
N ALA A 39 4.77 -2.99 -3.20
CA ALA A 39 4.85 -2.74 -1.75
C ALA A 39 3.69 -3.43 -1.02
N LEU A 40 4.00 -4.53 -0.32
CA LEU A 40 2.98 -5.36 0.34
C LEU A 40 2.22 -4.62 1.44
N LYS A 41 2.83 -3.63 2.08
CA LYS A 41 2.13 -2.75 3.04
C LYS A 41 0.93 -2.03 2.44
N GLY A 42 0.94 -1.79 1.11
CA GLY A 42 -0.15 -1.12 0.40
C GLY A 42 -1.05 -2.10 -0.36
N PHE A 43 -0.50 -3.22 -0.82
CA PHE A 43 -1.26 -4.20 -1.59
C PHE A 43 -0.76 -5.62 -1.33
N ALA A 44 -1.48 -6.38 -0.51
CA ALA A 44 -1.24 -7.79 -0.22
C ALA A 44 -2.54 -8.60 -0.37
N PHE A 45 -3.12 -8.55 -1.55
CA PHE A 45 -4.36 -9.25 -1.89
C PHE A 45 -4.04 -10.61 -2.49
N SER A 46 -4.07 -11.68 -1.68
CA SER A 46 -3.63 -13.03 -2.08
C SER A 46 -4.21 -13.54 -3.41
N PRO A 47 -5.49 -13.34 -3.74
CA PRO A 47 -6.03 -13.78 -5.02
C PRO A 47 -5.35 -13.12 -6.24
N GLY A 48 -4.88 -11.88 -6.10
CA GLY A 48 -4.20 -11.11 -7.16
C GLY A 48 -2.69 -11.39 -7.25
N MET A 49 -2.07 -11.94 -6.20
CA MET A 49 -0.60 -12.10 -6.13
C MET A 49 0.01 -12.92 -7.27
N PRO A 50 -0.61 -14.00 -7.78
CA PRO A 50 -0.07 -14.74 -8.93
C PRO A 50 0.10 -13.88 -10.18
N LEU A 51 -0.79 -12.91 -10.39
CA LEU A 51 -0.69 -11.97 -11.50
C LEU A 51 0.39 -10.92 -11.22
N VAL A 52 0.41 -10.35 -10.03
CA VAL A 52 1.38 -9.33 -9.60
C VAL A 52 2.81 -9.86 -9.65
N SER A 53 3.08 -11.03 -9.07
CA SER A 53 4.42 -11.62 -9.02
C SER A 53 4.95 -12.03 -10.40
N LYS A 54 4.05 -12.31 -11.36
CA LYS A 54 4.41 -12.59 -12.75
C LYS A 54 4.80 -11.32 -13.52
N MET A 55 4.12 -10.19 -13.27
CA MET A 55 4.24 -8.97 -14.07
C MET A 55 5.24 -7.96 -13.51
N LEU A 56 5.41 -7.87 -12.19
CA LEU A 56 6.37 -6.97 -11.56
C LEU A 56 7.71 -7.67 -11.28
N ASN A 57 8.76 -6.87 -11.07
CA ASN A 57 10.11 -7.39 -10.84
C ASN A 57 10.25 -8.12 -9.51
N GLY A 58 9.50 -7.69 -8.47
CA GLY A 58 9.57 -8.27 -7.15
C GLY A 58 8.58 -7.64 -6.18
N ALA A 59 8.84 -7.82 -4.88
CA ALA A 59 8.08 -7.22 -3.80
C ALA A 59 9.00 -6.50 -2.80
N THR A 60 8.49 -5.45 -2.16
CA THR A 60 9.10 -4.83 -0.99
C THR A 60 8.26 -5.12 0.25
N CYS A 61 8.94 -5.52 1.32
CA CYS A 61 8.39 -6.08 2.53
C CYS A 61 8.80 -5.24 3.75
N SER A 62 7.88 -5.09 4.70
CA SER A 62 8.09 -4.30 5.91
C SER A 62 8.67 -5.12 7.08
N GLY A 63 8.96 -6.41 6.87
CA GLY A 63 9.52 -7.33 7.85
C GLY A 63 9.44 -8.78 7.40
N LEU A 64 9.79 -9.69 8.34
CA LEU A 64 9.89 -11.13 8.07
C LEU A 64 8.60 -11.75 7.52
N ILE A 65 7.45 -11.39 8.11
CA ILE A 65 6.17 -12.00 7.72
C ILE A 65 5.80 -11.67 6.27
N GLU A 66 5.96 -10.41 5.86
CA GLU A 66 5.75 -10.03 4.47
C GLU A 66 6.79 -10.65 3.52
N ALA A 67 8.04 -10.82 3.96
CA ALA A 67 9.08 -11.50 3.16
C ALA A 67 8.74 -12.98 2.93
N LYS A 68 8.22 -13.68 3.95
CA LYS A 68 7.69 -15.06 3.82
C LYS A 68 6.52 -15.10 2.85
N TYR A 69 5.58 -14.18 2.99
CA TYR A 69 4.42 -14.06 2.10
C TYR A 69 4.85 -13.82 0.64
N ALA A 70 5.80 -12.91 0.40
CA ALA A 70 6.35 -12.66 -0.93
C ALA A 70 7.00 -13.94 -1.52
N LYS A 71 7.77 -14.65 -0.73
CA LYS A 71 8.40 -15.93 -1.14
C LYS A 71 7.37 -16.99 -1.50
N GLU A 72 6.33 -17.16 -0.68
CA GLU A 72 5.23 -18.10 -0.90
C GLU A 72 4.47 -17.80 -2.21
N HIS A 73 4.27 -16.51 -2.51
CA HIS A 73 3.61 -16.06 -3.75
C HIS A 73 4.53 -15.97 -4.97
N GLY A 74 5.79 -16.46 -4.88
CA GLY A 74 6.69 -16.63 -6.01
C GLY A 74 7.29 -15.34 -6.57
N PHE A 75 7.40 -14.28 -5.76
CA PHE A 75 8.13 -13.09 -6.17
C PHE A 75 9.61 -13.37 -6.42
N ARG A 76 10.14 -12.95 -7.56
CA ARG A 76 11.52 -13.26 -8.00
C ARG A 76 12.57 -12.48 -7.24
N GLU A 77 12.25 -11.26 -6.80
CA GLU A 77 13.13 -10.39 -6.05
C GLU A 77 12.37 -9.87 -4.81
N ILE A 78 12.98 -9.99 -3.64
CA ILE A 78 12.39 -9.61 -2.35
C ILE A 78 13.31 -8.60 -1.69
N HIS A 79 12.81 -7.40 -1.48
CA HIS A 79 13.46 -6.36 -0.71
C HIS A 79 12.81 -6.26 0.67
N THR A 80 13.59 -6.15 1.73
CA THR A 80 13.04 -6.02 3.08
C THR A 80 13.64 -4.81 3.78
N TYR A 81 12.78 -3.90 4.16
CA TYR A 81 13.09 -2.75 5.00
C TYR A 81 12.21 -2.77 6.26
N SER A 82 12.79 -2.56 7.41
CA SER A 82 12.06 -2.30 8.66
C SER A 82 12.73 -1.14 9.42
N PRO A 83 11.97 -0.35 10.20
CA PRO A 83 12.54 0.65 11.09
C PRO A 83 13.55 0.08 12.10
N ALA A 84 13.34 -1.18 12.48
CA ALA A 84 14.30 -1.98 13.25
C ALA A 84 14.03 -3.47 13.05
N PHE A 85 15.09 -4.27 12.94
CA PHE A 85 15.01 -5.73 12.97
C PHE A 85 15.29 -6.25 14.38
N SER A 86 14.61 -7.33 14.77
CA SER A 86 14.91 -8.08 15.98
C SER A 86 16.04 -9.08 15.75
N ASP A 87 16.67 -9.57 16.84
CA ASP A 87 17.65 -10.65 16.76
C ASP A 87 17.02 -11.96 16.28
N ASP A 88 15.75 -12.17 16.61
CA ASP A 88 15.01 -13.39 16.25
C ASP A 88 14.67 -13.44 14.74
N ASP A 89 14.46 -12.30 14.11
CA ASP A 89 14.02 -12.24 12.71
C ASP A 89 15.14 -12.09 11.70
N ILE A 90 16.26 -11.43 12.10
CA ILE A 90 17.25 -10.96 11.13
C ILE A 90 17.91 -12.06 10.30
N ASP A 91 18.19 -13.23 10.89
CA ASP A 91 18.84 -14.33 10.17
C ASP A 91 17.93 -14.87 9.06
N GLU A 92 16.65 -15.02 9.36
CA GLU A 92 15.68 -15.49 8.36
C GLU A 92 15.40 -14.39 7.31
N VAL A 93 15.30 -13.12 7.69
CA VAL A 93 15.19 -11.97 6.76
C VAL A 93 16.36 -11.99 5.76
N LEU A 94 17.59 -12.08 6.25
CA LEU A 94 18.81 -12.15 5.41
C LEU A 94 18.84 -13.37 4.49
N SER A 95 18.23 -14.48 4.91
CA SER A 95 18.18 -15.72 4.11
C SER A 95 17.14 -15.67 2.99
N ILE A 96 16.04 -14.93 3.17
CA ILE A 96 14.92 -14.85 2.23
C ILE A 96 15.10 -13.68 1.25
N SER A 97 15.63 -12.55 1.74
CA SER A 97 15.63 -11.30 1.00
C SER A 97 16.84 -11.19 0.06
N HIS A 98 16.61 -10.63 -1.12
CA HIS A 98 17.66 -10.27 -2.06
C HIS A 98 18.33 -8.95 -1.67
N HIS A 99 17.54 -8.02 -1.12
CA HIS A 99 18.02 -6.75 -0.56
C HIS A 99 17.49 -6.57 0.86
N VAL A 100 18.35 -6.13 1.78
CA VAL A 100 17.98 -5.76 3.14
C VAL A 100 18.44 -4.34 3.42
N VAL A 101 17.53 -3.50 3.90
CA VAL A 101 17.79 -2.09 4.14
C VAL A 101 17.71 -1.80 5.63
N PHE A 102 18.80 -1.31 6.21
CA PHE A 102 18.85 -0.88 7.62
C PHE A 102 18.46 0.59 7.74
N ASN A 103 17.78 0.90 8.81
CA ASN A 103 17.25 2.24 9.10
C ASN A 103 18.27 3.16 9.79
N SER A 104 19.34 2.61 10.35
CA SER A 104 20.36 3.39 11.07
C SER A 104 21.71 2.69 11.08
N PHE A 105 22.79 3.45 11.31
CA PHE A 105 24.11 2.85 11.53
C PHE A 105 24.18 1.97 12.76
N ALA A 106 23.38 2.24 13.80
CA ALA A 106 23.32 1.36 14.96
C ALA A 106 22.80 -0.03 14.61
N GLN A 107 21.74 -0.12 13.80
CA GLN A 107 21.23 -1.40 13.27
C GLN A 107 22.26 -2.07 12.34
N TRP A 108 22.89 -1.30 11.45
CA TRP A 108 23.95 -1.82 10.60
C TRP A 108 25.08 -2.44 11.40
N ARG A 109 25.67 -1.74 12.36
CA ARG A 109 26.76 -2.25 13.19
C ARG A 109 26.38 -3.50 13.96
N ARG A 110 25.15 -3.54 14.50
CA ARG A 110 24.63 -4.69 15.23
C ARG A 110 24.62 -5.97 14.39
N PHE A 111 24.25 -5.85 13.11
CA PHE A 111 24.03 -6.99 12.23
C PHE A 111 25.04 -7.14 11.10
N ALA A 112 26.06 -6.28 11.01
CA ALA A 112 27.02 -6.24 9.92
C ALA A 112 27.72 -7.60 9.68
N ALA A 113 28.10 -8.31 10.74
CA ALA A 113 28.76 -9.62 10.60
C ALA A 113 27.81 -10.65 9.95
N LYS A 114 26.54 -10.71 10.36
CA LYS A 114 25.54 -11.58 9.77
C LYS A 114 25.24 -11.17 8.33
N ALA A 115 25.04 -9.90 8.09
CA ALA A 115 24.72 -9.35 6.79
C ALA A 115 25.82 -9.58 5.75
N LYS A 116 27.08 -9.34 6.10
CA LYS A 116 28.25 -9.60 5.22
C LYS A 116 28.45 -11.07 4.88
N ASN A 117 27.99 -11.98 5.72
CA ASN A 117 28.02 -13.43 5.47
C ASN A 117 26.79 -13.95 4.71
N SER A 118 25.80 -13.09 4.48
CA SER A 118 24.60 -13.44 3.70
C SER A 118 24.80 -13.18 2.20
N LYS A 119 23.79 -13.59 1.40
CA LYS A 119 23.75 -13.27 -0.03
C LYS A 119 22.98 -11.99 -0.33
N ALA A 120 22.38 -11.38 0.67
CA ALA A 120 21.58 -10.17 0.51
C ALA A 120 22.47 -8.96 0.18
N SER A 121 22.04 -8.15 -0.77
CA SER A 121 22.62 -6.83 -1.02
C SER A 121 22.14 -5.86 0.05
N ILE A 122 23.04 -5.20 0.73
CA ILE A 122 22.73 -4.38 1.89
C ILE A 122 22.63 -2.89 1.54
N GLY A 123 21.61 -2.23 2.06
CA GLY A 123 21.42 -0.80 1.93
C GLY A 123 21.13 -0.08 3.24
N LEU A 124 21.18 1.24 3.16
CA LEU A 124 20.76 2.13 4.23
C LEU A 124 19.58 2.99 3.76
N ARG A 125 18.59 3.14 4.62
CA ARG A 125 17.54 4.13 4.38
C ARG A 125 18.04 5.50 4.80
N VAL A 126 17.94 6.46 3.90
CA VAL A 126 18.29 7.87 4.15
C VAL A 126 17.03 8.73 4.13
N ASN A 127 17.09 9.84 4.84
CA ASN A 127 16.02 10.81 4.91
C ASN A 127 16.49 12.13 4.32
N PRO A 128 16.01 12.54 3.14
CA PRO A 128 16.41 13.80 2.50
C PRO A 128 15.84 15.05 3.18
N ASN A 129 15.05 14.91 4.27
CA ASN A 129 14.37 16.01 4.96
C ASN A 129 13.49 16.89 4.05
N VAL A 130 13.05 16.34 2.93
CA VAL A 130 12.14 16.98 1.98
C VAL A 130 11.05 15.98 1.61
N SER A 131 9.83 16.41 1.69
CA SER A 131 8.65 15.67 1.23
C SER A 131 7.62 16.67 0.72
N ALA A 132 6.86 16.27 -0.28
CA ALA A 132 5.72 17.02 -0.79
C ALA A 132 4.40 16.63 -0.08
N SER A 133 4.42 15.68 0.86
CA SER A 133 3.23 15.19 1.55
C SER A 133 2.47 16.33 2.23
N PRO A 134 1.17 16.52 1.93
CA PRO A 134 0.39 17.63 2.49
C PRO A 134 0.03 17.43 3.98
N THR A 135 0.17 16.22 4.50
CA THR A 135 -0.22 15.84 5.86
C THR A 135 0.98 15.37 6.67
N ASP A 136 1.30 16.06 7.76
CA ASP A 136 2.46 15.75 8.62
C ASP A 136 2.45 14.31 9.15
N MET A 137 1.29 13.74 9.47
CA MET A 137 1.16 12.36 9.94
C MET A 137 1.68 11.32 8.93
N TYR A 138 1.54 11.60 7.64
CA TYR A 138 1.95 10.74 6.54
C TYR A 138 3.22 11.20 5.84
N ASN A 139 3.87 12.24 6.38
CA ASN A 139 5.13 12.74 5.87
C ASN A 139 6.30 11.89 6.40
N PRO A 140 6.89 10.99 5.58
CA PRO A 140 7.98 10.13 6.04
C PRO A 140 9.26 10.89 6.37
N CYS A 141 9.38 12.13 5.88
CA CYS A 141 10.51 13.02 6.09
C CYS A 141 10.20 14.19 7.04
N GLY A 142 9.06 14.13 7.76
CA GLY A 142 8.65 15.14 8.71
C GLY A 142 9.60 15.31 9.90
N LYS A 143 9.42 16.40 10.63
CA LYS A 143 10.18 16.66 11.86
C LYS A 143 10.02 15.49 12.84
N TYR A 144 11.14 15.02 13.40
CA TYR A 144 11.19 13.87 14.34
C TYR A 144 10.84 12.51 13.68
N SER A 145 10.82 12.42 12.36
CA SER A 145 10.63 11.12 11.70
C SER A 145 11.68 10.11 12.18
N ARG A 146 11.22 8.91 12.55
CA ARG A 146 12.08 7.78 12.91
C ARG A 146 12.61 7.03 11.69
N LEU A 147 12.28 7.48 10.46
CA LEU A 147 12.48 6.72 9.23
C LEU A 147 13.65 7.31 8.44
N GLY A 148 14.73 6.54 8.40
CA GLY A 148 15.93 6.89 7.62
C GLY A 148 16.91 7.83 8.32
N ILE A 149 18.12 7.84 7.82
CA ILE A 149 19.26 8.59 8.35
C ILE A 149 19.32 9.94 7.65
N THR A 150 19.25 11.04 8.42
CA THR A 150 19.44 12.39 7.87
C THR A 150 20.90 12.64 7.54
N LYS A 151 21.18 13.60 6.65
CA LYS A 151 22.56 13.99 6.30
C LYS A 151 23.44 14.27 7.53
N THR A 152 22.89 14.94 8.54
CA THR A 152 23.62 15.30 9.77
C THR A 152 24.09 14.08 10.55
N ASN A 153 23.33 12.99 10.50
CA ASN A 153 23.61 11.74 11.22
C ASN A 153 24.23 10.67 10.31
N PHE A 154 24.54 11.01 9.06
CA PHE A 154 25.08 10.06 8.11
C PHE A 154 26.61 9.94 8.23
N GLU A 155 27.12 8.75 8.40
CA GLU A 155 28.54 8.44 8.58
C GLU A 155 29.16 8.05 7.23
N PHE A 156 29.57 9.04 6.46
CA PHE A 156 30.06 8.90 5.07
C PHE A 156 31.28 7.98 4.92
N ASN A 157 32.03 7.72 5.99
CA ASN A 157 33.20 6.85 5.99
C ASN A 157 32.87 5.41 6.38
N GLU A 158 31.65 5.11 6.85
CA GLU A 158 31.25 3.79 7.32
C GLU A 158 30.33 3.07 6.32
N LEU A 159 30.83 2.85 5.10
CA LEU A 159 30.07 2.27 4.00
C LEU A 159 30.57 0.88 3.56
N ASP A 160 31.49 0.28 4.33
CA ASP A 160 32.02 -1.06 4.00
C ASP A 160 30.91 -2.13 4.13
N GLY A 161 30.56 -2.77 3.01
CA GLY A 161 29.47 -3.74 2.90
C GLY A 161 28.11 -3.10 2.57
N ILE A 162 28.00 -1.78 2.42
CA ILE A 162 26.80 -1.10 1.94
C ILE A 162 26.84 -0.97 0.42
N GLU A 163 25.82 -1.48 -0.26
CA GLU A 163 25.73 -1.52 -1.71
C GLU A 163 24.64 -0.61 -2.29
N GLY A 164 23.74 -0.11 -1.45
CA GLY A 164 22.65 0.74 -1.92
C GLY A 164 22.13 1.74 -0.91
N LEU A 165 21.37 2.71 -1.41
CA LEU A 165 20.60 3.64 -0.59
C LEU A 165 19.13 3.54 -0.94
N HIS A 166 18.29 3.73 0.05
CA HIS A 166 16.85 3.78 -0.07
C HIS A 166 16.32 5.08 0.55
N PHE A 167 15.47 5.79 -0.13
CA PHE A 167 14.64 6.82 0.47
C PHE A 167 13.16 6.55 0.17
N HIS A 168 12.27 7.03 1.01
CA HIS A 168 10.83 7.01 0.79
C HIS A 168 10.28 8.32 1.36
N ALA A 169 9.95 9.25 0.48
CA ALA A 169 9.63 10.64 0.82
C ALA A 169 8.27 11.11 0.25
N LEU A 170 7.58 10.25 -0.48
CA LEU A 170 6.31 10.54 -1.12
C LEU A 170 5.16 9.78 -0.43
N CYS A 171 3.96 10.37 -0.50
CA CYS A 171 2.70 9.76 -0.10
C CYS A 171 1.61 10.27 -1.03
N GLU A 172 1.13 9.44 -1.97
CA GLU A 172 0.13 9.75 -2.99
C GLU A 172 0.51 10.94 -3.91
N GLU A 173 1.77 10.99 -4.30
CA GLU A 173 2.38 12.16 -4.93
C GLU A 173 2.66 11.98 -6.42
N SER A 174 2.89 13.12 -7.10
CA SER A 174 3.17 13.24 -8.52
C SER A 174 4.65 12.98 -8.88
N ALA A 175 4.95 12.87 -10.17
CA ALA A 175 6.32 12.82 -10.67
C ALA A 175 7.09 14.13 -10.42
N GLN A 176 6.42 15.29 -10.41
CA GLN A 176 7.01 16.59 -10.07
C GLN A 176 7.47 16.62 -8.60
N SER A 177 6.72 16.00 -7.71
CA SER A 177 7.13 15.86 -6.31
C SER A 177 8.39 15.01 -6.18
N LEU A 178 8.53 13.95 -6.99
CA LEU A 178 9.76 13.15 -7.04
C LEU A 178 10.97 13.99 -7.50
N GLU A 179 10.81 14.85 -8.50
CA GLU A 179 11.88 15.71 -8.98
C GLU A 179 12.47 16.60 -7.86
N ILE A 180 11.58 17.17 -7.02
CA ILE A 180 12.00 17.97 -5.85
C ILE A 180 12.78 17.11 -4.85
N VAL A 181 12.28 15.92 -4.56
CA VAL A 181 12.94 14.98 -3.61
C VAL A 181 14.28 14.51 -4.16
N LEU A 182 14.37 14.17 -5.45
CA LEU A 182 15.63 13.76 -6.09
C LEU A 182 16.70 14.83 -6.00
N LYS A 183 16.34 16.09 -6.25
CA LYS A 183 17.26 17.21 -6.11
C LYS A 183 17.82 17.30 -4.68
N ALA A 184 16.95 17.24 -3.67
CA ALA A 184 17.38 17.27 -2.28
C ALA A 184 18.24 16.05 -1.89
N PHE A 185 17.92 14.86 -2.42
CA PHE A 185 18.69 13.65 -2.21
C PHE A 185 20.08 13.76 -2.83
N GLU A 186 20.19 14.24 -4.05
CA GLU A 186 21.47 14.47 -4.74
C GLU A 186 22.34 15.51 -4.04
N GLU A 187 21.77 16.62 -3.57
CA GLU A 187 22.47 17.66 -2.82
C GLU A 187 23.06 17.14 -1.49
N GLN A 188 22.38 16.18 -0.88
CA GLN A 188 22.77 15.66 0.43
C GLN A 188 23.68 14.44 0.35
N PHE A 189 23.43 13.54 -0.58
CA PHE A 189 24.06 12.21 -0.67
C PHE A 189 24.81 11.96 -1.99
N GLY A 190 24.80 12.92 -2.93
CA GLY A 190 25.34 12.75 -4.28
C GLY A 190 26.79 12.26 -4.33
N GLN A 191 27.62 12.65 -3.34
CA GLN A 191 29.03 12.24 -3.26
C GLN A 191 29.23 10.72 -3.06
N ILE A 192 28.22 10.01 -2.54
CA ILE A 192 28.33 8.56 -2.28
C ILE A 192 27.53 7.72 -3.28
N ILE A 193 26.62 8.31 -4.04
CA ILE A 193 25.82 7.58 -5.05
C ILE A 193 26.69 6.77 -6.02
N PRO A 194 27.82 7.31 -6.57
CA PRO A 194 28.70 6.56 -7.48
C PRO A 194 29.36 5.31 -6.87
N ARG A 195 29.30 5.17 -5.52
CA ARG A 195 29.82 3.99 -4.80
C ARG A 195 28.75 2.92 -4.63
N MET A 196 27.48 3.22 -4.93
CA MET A 196 26.35 2.34 -4.78
C MET A 196 26.12 1.53 -6.06
N LYS A 197 25.59 0.32 -5.92
CA LYS A 197 25.13 -0.50 -7.04
C LYS A 197 23.68 -0.16 -7.40
N TRP A 198 22.90 0.28 -6.42
CA TRP A 198 21.48 0.57 -6.60
C TRP A 198 21.00 1.71 -5.69
N ILE A 199 19.95 2.37 -6.17
CA ILE A 199 19.19 3.37 -5.40
C ILE A 199 17.71 3.02 -5.49
N ASN A 200 17.03 2.96 -4.33
CA ASN A 200 15.62 2.74 -4.24
C ASN A 200 14.91 4.06 -3.88
N PHE A 201 14.04 4.53 -4.77
CA PHE A 201 13.29 5.78 -4.58
C PHE A 201 12.07 5.63 -3.68
N GLY A 202 11.78 4.39 -3.21
CA GLY A 202 10.63 4.09 -2.37
C GLY A 202 9.31 4.12 -3.13
N GLY A 203 8.24 4.23 -2.37
CA GLY A 203 6.87 4.28 -2.86
C GLY A 203 6.23 5.66 -2.74
N GLY A 204 4.91 5.69 -2.75
CA GLY A 204 4.10 6.91 -2.69
C GLY A 204 3.87 7.58 -4.04
N HIS A 205 4.24 6.90 -5.12
CA HIS A 205 4.00 7.34 -6.50
C HIS A 205 2.60 6.89 -6.96
N HIS A 206 1.73 7.81 -7.30
CA HIS A 206 0.38 7.53 -7.82
C HIS A 206 0.35 7.21 -9.32
N ILE A 207 1.26 6.34 -9.79
CA ILE A 207 1.58 6.09 -11.20
C ILE A 207 0.35 5.71 -12.03
N THR A 208 -0.58 4.96 -11.47
CA THR A 208 -1.78 4.45 -12.16
C THR A 208 -2.99 5.37 -12.07
N LYS A 209 -2.87 6.45 -11.30
CA LYS A 209 -3.91 7.47 -11.20
C LYS A 209 -4.00 8.29 -12.48
N ALA A 210 -5.22 8.54 -12.94
CA ALA A 210 -5.45 9.36 -14.12
C ALA A 210 -4.77 10.74 -14.02
N GLY A 211 -4.03 11.13 -15.06
CA GLY A 211 -3.30 12.40 -15.11
C GLY A 211 -1.91 12.39 -14.46
N TYR A 212 -1.43 11.24 -13.96
CA TYR A 212 -0.04 11.13 -13.51
C TYR A 212 0.92 11.26 -14.71
N ASP A 213 1.98 12.05 -14.55
CA ASP A 213 2.99 12.28 -15.60
C ASP A 213 4.00 11.13 -15.66
N ILE A 214 3.63 10.06 -16.38
CA ILE A 214 4.44 8.85 -16.55
C ILE A 214 5.73 9.15 -17.31
N GLU A 215 5.69 10.02 -18.33
CA GLU A 215 6.86 10.37 -19.12
C GLU A 215 7.91 11.12 -18.30
N LEU A 216 7.48 12.03 -17.44
CA LEU A 216 8.38 12.70 -16.50
C LEU A 216 9.04 11.69 -15.56
N LEU A 217 8.25 10.75 -14.98
CA LEU A 217 8.80 9.69 -14.12
C LEU A 217 9.89 8.87 -14.84
N ILE A 218 9.59 8.42 -16.06
CA ILE A 218 10.53 7.64 -16.90
C ILE A 218 11.82 8.45 -17.14
N ASN A 219 11.69 9.72 -17.50
CA ASN A 219 12.83 10.59 -17.77
C ASN A 219 13.68 10.86 -16.53
N LEU A 220 13.06 11.09 -15.36
CA LEU A 220 13.77 11.26 -14.09
C LEU A 220 14.59 10.02 -13.74
N ILE A 221 13.99 8.83 -13.87
CA ILE A 221 14.68 7.56 -13.59
C ILE A 221 15.84 7.33 -14.57
N LYS A 222 15.60 7.47 -15.89
CA LYS A 222 16.63 7.30 -16.92
C LYS A 222 17.82 8.23 -16.68
N SER A 223 17.53 9.52 -16.48
CA SER A 223 18.56 10.53 -16.27
C SER A 223 19.40 10.25 -15.03
N PHE A 224 18.75 9.86 -13.93
CA PHE A 224 19.42 9.52 -12.68
C PHE A 224 20.28 8.25 -12.82
N SER A 225 19.71 7.19 -13.40
CA SER A 225 20.44 5.93 -13.62
C SER A 225 21.66 6.12 -14.52
N GLN A 226 21.51 6.86 -15.61
CA GLN A 226 22.62 7.18 -16.53
C GLN A 226 23.69 8.04 -15.87
N LYS A 227 23.29 9.06 -15.11
CA LYS A 227 24.21 9.98 -14.42
C LYS A 227 25.13 9.27 -13.44
N TYR A 228 24.62 8.29 -12.71
CA TYR A 228 25.34 7.65 -11.61
C TYR A 228 25.77 6.21 -11.89
N GLY A 229 25.27 5.58 -12.95
CA GLY A 229 25.57 4.18 -13.29
C GLY A 229 24.96 3.18 -12.30
N VAL A 230 23.80 3.49 -11.72
CA VAL A 230 23.13 2.67 -10.68
C VAL A 230 21.82 2.07 -11.19
N GLN A 231 21.44 0.91 -10.65
CA GLN A 231 20.10 0.38 -10.83
C GLN A 231 19.11 1.16 -9.95
N VAL A 232 18.04 1.65 -10.56
CA VAL A 232 16.95 2.32 -9.82
C VAL A 232 15.84 1.32 -9.52
N TYR A 233 15.27 1.42 -8.29
CA TYR A 233 14.07 0.72 -7.84
C TYR A 233 12.99 1.72 -7.45
N ILE A 234 11.72 1.35 -7.66
CA ILE A 234 10.54 2.04 -7.12
C ILE A 234 9.59 1.05 -6.49
N GLU A 235 8.82 1.48 -5.49
CA GLU A 235 8.01 0.63 -4.62
C GLU A 235 6.52 1.04 -4.60
N PRO A 236 5.79 1.04 -5.75
CA PRO A 236 4.37 1.32 -5.72
C PRO A 236 3.62 0.25 -4.90
N GLY A 237 2.74 0.70 -4.01
CA GLY A 237 1.82 -0.17 -3.26
C GLY A 237 0.39 0.09 -3.71
N GLU A 238 -0.15 1.23 -3.34
CA GLU A 238 -1.49 1.69 -3.70
C GLU A 238 -1.71 1.69 -5.22
N ALA A 239 -0.75 2.20 -5.99
CA ALA A 239 -0.84 2.22 -7.45
C ALA A 239 -1.01 0.82 -8.09
N VAL A 240 -0.67 -0.28 -7.41
CA VAL A 240 -0.98 -1.64 -7.87
C VAL A 240 -2.48 -1.90 -7.79
N GLY A 241 -3.10 -1.53 -6.67
CA GLY A 241 -4.52 -1.77 -6.38
C GLY A 241 -5.46 -0.62 -6.72
N TRP A 242 -4.98 0.50 -7.24
CA TRP A 242 -5.76 1.71 -7.49
C TRP A 242 -6.98 1.45 -8.37
N GLU A 243 -8.17 1.77 -7.83
CA GLU A 243 -9.49 1.60 -8.47
C GLU A 243 -9.76 0.20 -9.06
N CYS A 244 -9.02 -0.83 -8.65
CA CYS A 244 -9.19 -2.17 -9.21
C CYS A 244 -10.06 -3.11 -8.37
N GLY A 245 -10.76 -2.59 -7.36
CA GLY A 245 -11.71 -3.41 -6.60
C GLY A 245 -12.51 -2.62 -5.59
N PHE A 246 -13.40 -3.31 -4.90
CA PHE A 246 -14.40 -2.70 -4.04
C PHE A 246 -14.74 -3.61 -2.84
N LEU A 247 -15.35 -3.00 -1.83
CA LEU A 247 -16.03 -3.70 -0.74
C LEU A 247 -17.53 -3.70 -1.02
N ILE A 248 -18.16 -4.88 -1.04
CA ILE A 248 -19.61 -5.03 -1.11
C ILE A 248 -20.16 -5.44 0.26
N ALA A 249 -21.17 -4.73 0.71
CA ALA A 249 -21.89 -4.96 1.98
C ALA A 249 -23.39 -5.01 1.76
N SER A 250 -24.13 -5.60 2.71
CA SER A 250 -25.60 -5.59 2.73
C SER A 250 -26.11 -4.69 3.83
N VAL A 251 -27.22 -4.01 3.57
CA VAL A 251 -27.95 -3.21 4.57
C VAL A 251 -28.73 -4.16 5.49
N LEU A 252 -28.43 -4.11 6.78
CA LEU A 252 -29.06 -4.94 7.81
C LEU A 252 -30.25 -4.26 8.46
N ASP A 253 -30.18 -2.92 8.61
CA ASP A 253 -31.22 -2.10 9.24
C ASP A 253 -31.09 -0.65 8.79
N ILE A 254 -32.13 0.15 9.00
CA ILE A 254 -32.15 1.59 8.74
C ILE A 254 -32.70 2.32 9.96
N VAL A 255 -31.84 3.05 10.64
CA VAL A 255 -32.18 3.85 11.82
C VAL A 255 -32.46 5.28 11.37
N ASP A 256 -33.57 5.85 11.83
CA ASP A 256 -33.95 7.24 11.58
C ASP A 256 -33.81 8.05 12.88
N ASN A 257 -32.83 8.94 12.92
CA ASN A 257 -32.62 9.89 14.01
C ASN A 257 -32.15 11.22 13.38
N GLU A 258 -33.12 12.04 12.97
CA GLU A 258 -32.98 13.27 12.18
C GLU A 258 -32.35 13.04 10.78
N GLN A 259 -31.47 12.04 10.65
CA GLN A 259 -30.86 11.59 9.42
C GLN A 259 -30.87 10.05 9.37
N LYS A 260 -31.33 9.49 8.25
CA LYS A 260 -31.34 8.03 8.04
C LYS A 260 -29.91 7.49 7.95
N THR A 261 -29.64 6.45 8.75
CA THR A 261 -28.39 5.72 8.77
C THR A 261 -28.65 4.25 8.43
N CYS A 262 -28.11 3.78 7.30
CA CYS A 262 -28.09 2.36 6.96
C CYS A 262 -27.02 1.67 7.78
N ILE A 263 -27.41 0.67 8.57
CA ILE A 263 -26.47 -0.23 9.26
C ILE A 263 -26.10 -1.35 8.28
N ILE A 264 -24.80 -1.52 8.03
CA ILE A 264 -24.29 -2.49 7.07
C ILE A 264 -23.54 -3.63 7.78
N ASP A 265 -23.45 -4.80 7.14
CA ASP A 265 -22.68 -5.96 7.63
C ASP A 265 -21.13 -5.80 7.49
N ALA A 266 -20.68 -4.65 7.03
CA ALA A 266 -19.30 -4.20 7.09
C ALA A 266 -19.10 -3.16 8.21
N SER A 267 -17.89 -2.62 8.33
CA SER A 267 -17.53 -1.64 9.38
C SER A 267 -16.46 -0.71 8.85
N ALA A 268 -16.59 0.59 9.11
CA ALA A 268 -15.53 1.55 8.84
C ALA A 268 -14.29 1.24 9.69
N GLU A 269 -14.50 1.00 10.98
CA GLU A 269 -13.41 0.67 11.94
C GLU A 269 -12.66 -0.60 11.58
N CYS A 270 -13.38 -1.67 11.22
CA CYS A 270 -12.78 -2.98 10.97
C CYS A 270 -12.31 -3.19 9.54
N HIS A 271 -13.04 -2.65 8.56
CA HIS A 271 -12.91 -3.02 7.15
C HIS A 271 -12.54 -1.86 6.22
N MET A 272 -12.70 -0.61 6.67
CA MET A 272 -12.31 0.59 5.95
C MET A 272 -11.56 1.57 6.87
N PRO A 273 -10.55 1.11 7.64
CA PRO A 273 -9.94 1.93 8.71
C PRO A 273 -9.29 3.21 8.18
N ASP A 274 -8.90 3.28 6.91
CA ASP A 274 -8.35 4.50 6.33
C ASP A 274 -9.40 5.60 6.16
N THR A 275 -10.68 5.29 6.14
CA THR A 275 -11.74 6.32 6.19
C THR A 275 -11.73 7.10 7.51
N ILE A 276 -11.09 6.53 8.56
CA ILE A 276 -10.92 7.12 9.88
C ILE A 276 -9.49 7.63 10.08
N LEU A 277 -8.47 6.79 9.77
CA LEU A 277 -7.06 7.09 10.01
C LEU A 277 -6.47 8.11 9.02
N MET A 278 -6.93 8.09 7.79
CA MET A 278 -6.57 9.04 6.72
C MET A 278 -7.86 9.61 6.13
N PRO A 279 -8.58 10.46 6.86
CA PRO A 279 -9.98 10.74 6.62
C PRO A 279 -10.32 11.05 5.16
N TYR A 280 -11.04 10.16 4.54
CA TYR A 280 -11.61 10.35 3.21
C TYR A 280 -13.02 9.75 3.15
N ARG A 281 -13.76 10.19 2.15
CA ARG A 281 -15.11 9.71 1.90
C ARG A 281 -15.08 8.76 0.70
N PRO A 282 -15.19 7.43 0.91
CA PRO A 282 -15.17 6.47 -0.19
C PRO A 282 -16.37 6.72 -1.13
N LYS A 283 -16.15 6.56 -2.42
CA LYS A 283 -17.21 6.64 -3.42
C LYS A 283 -18.11 5.41 -3.30
N ILE A 284 -19.42 5.63 -3.35
CA ILE A 284 -20.40 4.54 -3.40
C ILE A 284 -20.95 4.41 -4.82
N ARG A 285 -21.00 3.18 -5.33
CA ARG A 285 -21.56 2.92 -6.66
C ARG A 285 -23.01 3.37 -6.74
N GLY A 286 -23.34 4.17 -7.74
CA GLY A 286 -24.68 4.72 -7.92
C GLY A 286 -25.02 5.96 -7.09
N GLN A 287 -24.10 6.46 -6.26
CA GLN A 287 -24.30 7.76 -5.58
C GLN A 287 -24.48 8.92 -6.57
N ARG A 288 -25.21 9.94 -6.12
CA ARG A 288 -25.45 11.19 -6.85
C ARG A 288 -24.96 12.39 -6.02
N VAL A 289 -24.81 13.54 -6.68
CA VAL A 289 -24.52 14.80 -5.99
C VAL A 289 -25.79 15.32 -5.30
N ASP A 290 -26.93 15.31 -6.02
CA ASP A 290 -28.21 15.89 -5.59
C ASP A 290 -29.34 14.87 -5.65
N GLY A 291 -29.08 13.62 -5.22
CA GLY A 291 -30.11 12.57 -5.17
C GLY A 291 -31.19 12.87 -4.11
N GLU A 292 -32.42 12.44 -4.38
CA GLU A 292 -33.58 12.68 -3.52
C GLU A 292 -33.44 11.98 -2.17
N PHE A 293 -32.85 10.77 -2.14
CA PHE A 293 -32.76 9.91 -0.95
C PHE A 293 -31.39 10.03 -0.31
N ARG A 294 -31.34 10.44 0.95
CA ARG A 294 -30.08 10.76 1.66
C ARG A 294 -29.86 9.83 2.84
N TYR A 295 -28.66 9.22 2.90
CA TYR A 295 -28.28 8.24 3.92
C TYR A 295 -26.85 8.46 4.42
N ARG A 296 -26.65 8.07 5.70
CA ARG A 296 -25.33 7.74 6.25
C ARG A 296 -25.17 6.21 6.22
N PHE A 297 -23.93 5.73 6.35
CA PHE A 297 -23.64 4.30 6.49
C PHE A 297 -22.87 4.08 7.77
N GLY A 298 -23.44 3.27 8.66
CA GLY A 298 -22.83 2.85 9.92
C GLY A 298 -22.49 1.37 9.88
N GLY A 299 -21.40 1.00 10.55
CA GLY A 299 -20.99 -0.39 10.65
C GLY A 299 -21.74 -1.19 11.72
N ALA A 300 -21.41 -2.48 11.79
CA ALA A 300 -22.03 -3.43 12.72
C ALA A 300 -21.34 -3.47 14.11
N THR A 301 -20.36 -2.61 14.39
CA THR A 301 -19.73 -2.53 15.72
C THR A 301 -20.54 -1.68 16.68
N CYS A 302 -20.27 -1.82 17.98
CA CYS A 302 -20.88 -0.97 19.02
C CYS A 302 -20.12 0.37 19.20
N LEU A 303 -19.14 0.67 18.36
CA LEU A 303 -18.41 1.94 18.39
C LEU A 303 -19.25 3.06 17.79
N ALA A 304 -19.53 4.12 18.54
CA ALA A 304 -20.31 5.26 18.05
C ALA A 304 -19.71 5.94 16.80
N GLY A 305 -18.38 5.91 16.66
CA GLY A 305 -17.65 6.44 15.53
C GLY A 305 -17.55 5.52 14.30
N ASP A 306 -18.18 4.33 14.33
CA ASP A 306 -18.17 3.40 13.20
C ASP A 306 -19.10 3.87 12.07
N ILE A 307 -18.77 5.01 11.48
CA ILE A 307 -19.52 5.70 10.43
C ILE A 307 -18.59 5.94 9.24
N VAL A 308 -18.98 5.46 8.08
CA VAL A 308 -18.17 5.59 6.86
C VAL A 308 -18.01 7.05 6.45
N GLY A 309 -16.77 7.52 6.39
CA GLY A 309 -16.42 8.87 5.95
C GLY A 309 -16.77 9.99 6.94
N ALA A 310 -17.06 9.68 8.22
CA ALA A 310 -17.42 10.68 9.23
C ALA A 310 -16.31 11.71 9.48
N GLU A 311 -15.07 11.25 9.55
CA GLU A 311 -13.91 12.09 9.83
C GLU A 311 -13.52 13.00 8.64
N ALA A 312 -14.03 12.70 7.43
CA ALA A 312 -13.80 13.52 6.23
C ALA A 312 -14.79 14.67 6.07
N GLY A 313 -15.67 14.90 7.05
CA GLY A 313 -16.69 15.93 7.04
C GLY A 313 -18.12 15.38 7.06
N GLU A 314 -19.03 15.88 6.20
CA GLU A 314 -20.41 15.42 6.18
C GLU A 314 -20.56 14.02 5.55
N PRO A 315 -20.84 12.94 6.33
CA PRO A 315 -20.87 11.57 5.82
C PRO A 315 -22.25 11.20 5.22
N ILE A 316 -22.84 12.11 4.44
CA ILE A 316 -24.15 11.90 3.82
C ILE A 316 -24.00 11.61 2.34
N TYR A 317 -24.56 10.50 1.91
CA TYR A 317 -24.63 10.07 0.51
C TYR A 317 -26.04 10.21 -0.01
N SER A 318 -26.20 10.55 -1.28
CA SER A 318 -27.50 10.69 -1.90
C SER A 318 -27.65 9.80 -3.14
N PHE A 319 -28.89 9.38 -3.39
CA PHE A 319 -29.26 8.41 -4.42
C PHE A 319 -30.57 8.82 -5.11
N ASP A 320 -30.76 8.35 -6.35
CA ASP A 320 -32.02 8.57 -7.10
C ASP A 320 -33.15 7.64 -6.66
N LYS A 321 -32.82 6.57 -5.92
CA LYS A 321 -33.76 5.59 -5.42
C LYS A 321 -33.58 5.37 -3.92
N PRO A 322 -34.65 5.00 -3.20
CA PRO A 322 -34.53 4.63 -1.80
C PRO A 322 -33.67 3.39 -1.66
N ILE A 323 -33.01 3.28 -0.49
CA ILE A 323 -32.31 2.08 -0.05
C ILE A 323 -33.19 1.38 0.95
N ASP A 324 -33.34 0.05 0.81
CA ASP A 324 -34.10 -0.80 1.68
C ASP A 324 -33.22 -1.83 2.41
N ILE A 325 -33.74 -2.43 3.49
CA ILE A 325 -33.07 -3.54 4.19
C ILE A 325 -32.88 -4.70 3.22
N GLY A 326 -31.67 -5.25 3.17
CA GLY A 326 -31.25 -6.29 2.25
C GLY A 326 -30.60 -5.78 0.95
N ASP A 327 -30.68 -4.48 0.68
CA ASP A 327 -29.98 -3.90 -0.47
C ASP A 327 -28.48 -4.01 -0.30
N ARG A 328 -27.76 -4.02 -1.43
CA ARG A 328 -26.31 -4.08 -1.49
C ARG A 328 -25.70 -2.74 -1.76
N VAL A 329 -24.66 -2.41 -1.01
CA VAL A 329 -23.89 -1.18 -1.13
C VAL A 329 -22.48 -1.56 -1.53
N ILE A 330 -21.93 -0.86 -2.53
CA ILE A 330 -20.59 -1.09 -3.05
C ILE A 330 -19.76 0.17 -2.82
N PHE A 331 -18.74 0.03 -1.95
CA PHE A 331 -17.74 1.04 -1.68
C PHE A 331 -16.57 0.81 -2.63
N GLU A 332 -16.35 1.75 -3.54
CA GLU A 332 -15.30 1.66 -4.56
C GLU A 332 -13.90 1.82 -3.96
N ASP A 333 -12.91 1.25 -4.62
CA ASP A 333 -11.47 1.43 -4.31
C ASP A 333 -11.06 0.96 -2.91
N GLN A 334 -11.47 -0.27 -2.52
CA GLN A 334 -11.30 -0.79 -1.16
C GLN A 334 -10.36 -2.00 -1.06
N ILE A 335 -9.48 -2.28 -2.03
CA ILE A 335 -8.61 -3.47 -1.99
C ILE A 335 -7.11 -3.18 -1.82
N HIS A 336 -6.73 -1.93 -1.67
CA HIS A 336 -5.39 -1.54 -1.23
C HIS A 336 -5.44 -0.96 0.18
N TYR A 337 -4.34 -0.70 0.83
CA TYR A 337 -4.20 -0.26 2.23
C TYR A 337 -5.30 -0.73 3.20
N THR A 338 -6.56 -0.49 2.87
CA THR A 338 -7.76 -0.89 3.63
C THR A 338 -7.71 -2.37 4.02
N ILE A 339 -7.52 -3.27 3.05
CA ILE A 339 -7.54 -4.71 3.29
C ILE A 339 -6.37 -5.20 4.17
N VAL A 340 -5.20 -4.55 4.09
CA VAL A 340 -4.03 -4.95 4.88
C VAL A 340 -4.06 -4.44 6.32
N LYS A 341 -5.04 -3.61 6.67
CA LYS A 341 -5.25 -3.04 8.01
C LYS A 341 -6.49 -3.59 8.73
N ASN A 342 -7.12 -4.62 8.20
CA ASN A 342 -8.36 -5.16 8.76
C ASN A 342 -8.22 -5.64 10.20
N THR A 343 -9.28 -5.46 10.98
CA THR A 343 -9.43 -5.96 12.33
C THR A 343 -10.71 -6.77 12.51
N THR A 344 -10.83 -7.42 13.65
CA THR A 344 -12.04 -8.15 14.06
C THR A 344 -12.63 -7.56 15.35
N PHE A 345 -12.51 -6.26 15.52
CA PHE A 345 -13.07 -5.57 16.68
C PHE A 345 -14.57 -5.89 16.84
N ASN A 346 -15.05 -6.03 18.06
CA ASN A 346 -16.39 -6.51 18.42
C ASN A 346 -16.79 -7.88 17.83
N GLY A 347 -15.84 -8.68 17.35
CA GLY A 347 -16.13 -9.95 16.69
C GLY A 347 -16.76 -9.83 15.30
N VAL A 348 -16.67 -8.67 14.66
CA VAL A 348 -17.17 -8.48 13.29
C VAL A 348 -16.39 -9.36 12.34
N LYS A 349 -17.09 -10.09 11.49
CA LYS A 349 -16.53 -11.05 10.54
C LYS A 349 -15.71 -10.31 9.46
N LEU A 350 -14.49 -10.79 9.19
CA LEU A 350 -13.69 -10.27 8.08
C LEU A 350 -14.42 -10.49 6.74
N PRO A 351 -14.38 -9.51 5.82
CA PRO A 351 -14.92 -9.67 4.48
C PRO A 351 -14.21 -10.79 3.70
N SER A 352 -14.97 -11.58 2.97
CA SER A 352 -14.43 -12.61 2.09
C SER A 352 -13.55 -12.00 1.00
N LEU A 353 -12.57 -12.75 0.50
CA LEU A 353 -11.69 -12.33 -0.60
C LEU A 353 -12.16 -12.98 -1.90
N ALA A 354 -12.40 -12.18 -2.93
CA ALA A 354 -12.90 -12.67 -4.21
C ALA A 354 -12.25 -11.95 -5.41
N MET A 355 -12.16 -12.66 -6.52
CA MET A 355 -11.75 -12.12 -7.83
C MET A 355 -12.95 -12.14 -8.78
N MET A 356 -13.10 -11.07 -9.56
CA MET A 356 -14.05 -11.00 -10.66
C MET A 356 -13.28 -11.04 -11.99
N ASP A 357 -13.59 -12.02 -12.83
CA ASP A 357 -12.98 -12.16 -14.15
C ASP A 357 -13.54 -11.14 -15.17
N GLU A 358 -12.94 -11.10 -16.37
CA GLU A 358 -13.34 -10.20 -17.45
C GLU A 358 -14.78 -10.45 -17.95
N SER A 359 -15.35 -11.63 -17.67
CA SER A 359 -16.74 -11.99 -17.99
C SER A 359 -17.73 -11.63 -16.88
N GLY A 360 -17.26 -11.02 -15.78
CA GLY A 360 -18.04 -10.65 -14.60
C GLY A 360 -18.42 -11.84 -13.71
N ASN A 361 -17.71 -12.99 -13.83
CA ASN A 361 -17.89 -14.10 -12.91
C ASN A 361 -16.99 -13.90 -11.68
N VAL A 362 -17.57 -14.13 -10.50
CA VAL A 362 -16.87 -13.99 -9.22
C VAL A 362 -16.47 -15.37 -8.69
N THR A 363 -15.21 -15.48 -8.29
CA THR A 363 -14.63 -16.64 -7.62
C THR A 363 -14.20 -16.24 -6.22
N ILE A 364 -14.73 -16.91 -5.19
CA ILE A 364 -14.33 -16.70 -3.81
C ILE A 364 -13.02 -17.45 -3.56
N TRP A 365 -12.00 -16.72 -3.10
CA TRP A 365 -10.72 -17.27 -2.71
C TRP A 365 -10.73 -17.75 -1.25
N ARG A 366 -11.28 -16.95 -0.35
CA ARG A 366 -11.32 -17.26 1.08
C ARG A 366 -12.54 -16.65 1.73
N GLU A 367 -13.23 -17.45 2.53
CA GLU A 367 -14.21 -16.99 3.51
C GLU A 367 -13.57 -17.04 4.90
N PHE A 368 -13.94 -16.07 5.75
CA PHE A 368 -13.51 -16.04 7.15
C PHE A 368 -14.69 -16.39 8.07
N GLY A 369 -14.39 -16.86 9.28
CA GLY A 369 -15.38 -17.28 10.24
C GLY A 369 -14.92 -17.16 11.68
N TYR A 370 -15.65 -17.86 12.58
CA TYR A 370 -15.35 -17.86 14.02
C TYR A 370 -13.92 -18.26 14.35
N ASP A 371 -13.36 -19.23 13.64
CA ASP A 371 -12.00 -19.73 13.87
C ASP A 371 -10.93 -18.65 13.65
N ASP A 372 -11.13 -17.73 12.69
CA ASP A 372 -10.18 -16.64 12.42
C ASP A 372 -10.18 -15.64 13.59
N TYR A 373 -11.33 -15.43 14.24
CA TYR A 373 -11.44 -14.61 15.45
C TYR A 373 -10.87 -15.33 16.66
N ALA A 374 -11.29 -16.58 16.91
CA ALA A 374 -10.94 -17.33 18.11
C ALA A 374 -9.43 -17.66 18.20
N LYS A 375 -8.79 -17.98 17.06
CA LYS A 375 -7.35 -18.29 17.04
C LYS A 375 -6.46 -17.07 17.27
N ARG A 376 -6.97 -15.87 17.07
CA ARG A 376 -6.27 -14.62 17.33
C ARG A 376 -6.33 -14.20 18.80
N ASN A 377 -7.43 -14.47 19.47
CA ASN A 377 -7.73 -14.03 20.85
C ASN A 377 -7.66 -15.20 21.85
#